data_baf9678d5af3268d9fef1137ceee53e2
#
_entry.id   baf9678d5af3268d9fef1137ceee53e2
#
_cell.length_a   1.000
_cell.length_b   1.000
_cell.length_c   1.000
_cell.angle_alpha   90.00
_cell.angle_beta   90.00
_cell.angle_gamma   90.00
#
_symmetry.space_group_name_H-M   'P 1'
#
loop_
_entity.id
_entity.type
_entity.pdbx_description
1 polymer ?
#
loop_
_entity_poly.entity_id
_entity_poly.type
_entity_poly.pdbx_seq_one_letter_code
_entity_poly.pdbx_strand_id
1 'polypeptide(L)'
;FEITNSTFGVVEGISGVGKTTLLNLIAGLKKPMSGEIILNNKILSNDYEFVLPENRNIGYVFQDFALFPHINVKKNILFASKNKNSDFYLKVIKKLNLESHLQKMPHELSGGLMQRVAICRALLMEPSLLILDEPFSNLDYENSINVQSILKEYISENKIPCLIVSHNTNLFNEFSELMRIELR
;
A
#
# COMPACT_ATOMS: atom_id res chain seq x y z
N PHE A 1 -4.81 -17.50 -6.69
CA PHE A 1 -5.00 -16.44 -7.70
C PHE A 1 -3.66 -15.90 -8.19
N GLU A 2 -3.67 -15.27 -9.35
CA GLU A 2 -2.51 -14.60 -9.94
C GLU A 2 -2.91 -13.16 -10.28
N ILE A 3 -2.00 -12.19 -10.04
CA ILE A 3 -2.19 -10.79 -10.41
C ILE A 3 -1.05 -10.39 -11.33
N THR A 4 -1.40 -9.87 -12.50
CA THR A 4 -0.41 -9.40 -13.48
C THR A 4 0.10 -8.01 -13.15
N ASN A 5 1.21 -7.63 -13.74
CA ASN A 5 1.78 -6.29 -13.60
C ASN A 5 0.78 -5.22 -14.07
N SER A 6 0.84 -4.05 -13.47
CA SER A 6 -0.07 -2.91 -13.70
C SER A 6 -1.55 -3.17 -13.32
N THR A 7 -1.86 -4.28 -12.66
CA THR A 7 -3.22 -4.66 -12.27
C THR A 7 -3.50 -4.29 -10.81
N PHE A 8 -4.73 -3.83 -10.57
CA PHE A 8 -5.29 -3.67 -9.23
C PHE A 8 -6.11 -4.90 -8.84
N GLY A 9 -5.62 -5.67 -7.87
CA GLY A 9 -6.38 -6.75 -7.25
C GLY A 9 -7.20 -6.24 -6.07
N VAL A 10 -8.52 -6.26 -6.16
CA VAL A 10 -9.40 -5.90 -5.04
C VAL A 10 -9.86 -7.17 -4.33
N VAL A 11 -9.48 -7.28 -3.06
CA VAL A 11 -9.86 -8.40 -2.19
C VAL A 11 -11.18 -8.07 -1.50
N GLU A 12 -12.20 -8.82 -1.84
CA GLU A 12 -13.58 -8.67 -1.35
C GLU A 12 -13.95 -9.83 -0.42
N GLY A 13 -14.93 -9.60 0.45
CA GLY A 13 -15.46 -10.60 1.37
C GLY A 13 -16.02 -9.95 2.63
N ILE A 14 -16.81 -10.72 3.39
CA ILE A 14 -17.40 -10.24 4.65
C ILE A 14 -16.33 -9.87 5.68
N SER A 15 -16.73 -9.08 6.68
CA SER A 15 -15.80 -8.77 7.78
C SER A 15 -15.40 -10.05 8.51
N GLY A 16 -14.10 -10.16 8.84
CA GLY A 16 -13.56 -11.34 9.54
C GLY A 16 -13.22 -12.55 8.65
N VAL A 17 -13.51 -12.54 7.34
CA VAL A 17 -13.20 -13.67 6.44
C VAL A 17 -11.71 -13.93 6.22
N GLY A 18 -10.84 -13.01 6.68
CA GLY A 18 -9.39 -13.20 6.57
C GLY A 18 -8.68 -12.31 5.55
N LYS A 19 -9.30 -11.22 5.06
CA LYS A 19 -8.67 -10.29 4.09
C LYS A 19 -7.32 -9.77 4.57
N THR A 20 -7.25 -9.18 5.75
CA THR A 20 -5.99 -8.70 6.36
C THR A 20 -5.01 -9.87 6.62
N THR A 21 -5.53 -11.08 6.93
CA THR A 21 -4.67 -12.26 7.08
C THR A 21 -4.00 -12.61 5.75
N LEU A 22 -4.72 -12.60 4.63
CA LEU A 22 -4.16 -12.80 3.30
C LEU A 22 -3.06 -11.77 3.01
N LEU A 23 -3.32 -10.49 3.25
CA LEU A 23 -2.32 -9.44 3.05
C LEU A 23 -1.07 -9.68 3.91
N ASN A 24 -1.25 -10.07 5.17
CA ASN A 24 -0.14 -10.37 6.08
C ASN A 24 0.69 -11.61 5.66
N LEU A 25 0.06 -12.63 5.07
CA LEU A 25 0.76 -13.78 4.50
C LEU A 25 1.62 -13.35 3.30
N ILE A 26 1.07 -12.55 2.40
CA ILE A 26 1.78 -12.04 1.23
C ILE A 26 2.94 -11.13 1.65
N ALA A 27 2.73 -10.26 2.63
CA ALA A 27 3.77 -9.38 3.16
C ALA A 27 4.85 -10.10 3.98
N GLY A 28 4.62 -11.37 4.37
CA GLY A 28 5.54 -12.15 5.19
C GLY A 28 5.43 -11.88 6.70
N LEU A 29 4.40 -11.17 7.14
CA LEU A 29 4.11 -10.93 8.55
C LEU A 29 3.51 -12.15 9.24
N LYS A 30 3.01 -13.10 8.44
CA LYS A 30 2.57 -14.44 8.88
C LYS A 30 3.12 -15.49 7.93
N LYS A 31 3.44 -16.67 8.46
CA LYS A 31 3.83 -17.84 7.65
C LYS A 31 2.57 -18.62 7.24
N PRO A 32 2.37 -18.97 5.96
CA PRO A 32 1.29 -19.86 5.55
C PRO A 32 1.51 -21.28 6.09
N MET A 33 0.42 -22.01 6.33
CA MET A 33 0.48 -23.41 6.74
C MET A 33 0.82 -24.33 5.56
N SER A 34 0.42 -23.96 4.35
CA SER A 34 0.68 -24.68 3.11
C SER A 34 0.47 -23.76 1.91
N GLY A 35 0.89 -24.20 0.72
CA GLY A 35 0.81 -23.42 -0.51
C GLY A 35 2.04 -22.56 -0.76
N GLU A 36 1.98 -21.76 -1.81
CA GLU A 36 3.13 -20.94 -2.21
C GLU A 36 2.73 -19.49 -2.51
N ILE A 37 3.69 -18.59 -2.31
CA ILE A 37 3.59 -17.17 -2.67
C ILE A 37 4.79 -16.85 -3.55
N ILE A 38 4.49 -16.37 -4.76
CA ILE A 38 5.50 -16.00 -5.76
C ILE A 38 5.31 -14.54 -6.14
N LEU A 39 6.40 -13.79 -6.22
CA LEU A 39 6.43 -12.42 -6.73
C LEU A 39 7.60 -12.27 -7.72
N ASN A 40 7.30 -11.82 -8.93
CA ASN A 40 8.31 -11.63 -10.01
C ASN A 40 9.18 -12.87 -10.22
N ASN A 41 8.56 -14.05 -10.33
CA ASN A 41 9.22 -15.37 -10.48
C ASN A 41 10.12 -15.78 -9.30
N LYS A 42 10.07 -15.07 -8.17
CA LYS A 42 10.78 -15.40 -6.95
C LYS A 42 9.81 -16.00 -5.93
N ILE A 43 10.12 -17.17 -5.41
CA ILE A 43 9.37 -17.78 -4.30
C ILE A 43 9.62 -16.93 -3.04
N LEU A 44 8.53 -16.42 -2.47
CA LEU A 44 8.54 -15.69 -1.19
C LEU A 44 8.18 -16.58 -0.01
N SER A 45 7.38 -17.61 -0.26
CA SER A 45 7.01 -18.60 0.74
C SER A 45 6.53 -19.87 0.07
N ASN A 46 6.96 -21.02 0.58
CA ASN A 46 6.43 -22.36 0.32
C ASN A 46 6.70 -23.26 1.52
N ASP A 47 6.61 -24.59 1.36
CA ASP A 47 6.86 -25.54 2.45
C ASP A 47 8.34 -25.52 2.94
N TYR A 48 9.27 -25.10 2.09
CA TYR A 48 10.74 -25.15 2.33
C TYR A 48 11.35 -23.78 2.58
N GLU A 49 10.76 -22.70 1.99
CA GLU A 49 11.31 -21.36 2.00
C GLU A 49 10.34 -20.35 2.61
N PHE A 50 10.88 -19.39 3.36
CA PHE A 50 10.14 -18.27 3.89
C PHE A 50 11.02 -17.01 3.89
N VAL A 51 10.77 -16.11 2.93
CA VAL A 51 11.45 -14.82 2.85
C VAL A 51 10.85 -13.88 3.90
N LEU A 52 11.72 -13.30 4.75
CA LEU A 52 11.30 -12.32 5.77
C LEU A 52 10.74 -11.04 5.13
N PRO A 53 9.84 -10.31 5.82
CA PRO A 53 9.16 -9.12 5.28
C PRO A 53 10.12 -8.08 4.70
N GLU A 54 11.21 -7.77 5.40
CA GLU A 54 12.21 -6.78 4.99
C GLU A 54 12.92 -7.12 3.67
N ASN A 55 12.88 -8.39 3.25
CA ASN A 55 13.51 -8.88 2.02
C ASN A 55 12.51 -9.08 0.86
N ARG A 56 11.22 -8.80 1.08
CA ARG A 56 10.18 -8.97 0.05
C ARG A 56 10.02 -7.77 -0.88
N ASN A 57 10.53 -6.61 -0.51
CA ASN A 57 10.34 -5.34 -1.23
C ASN A 57 8.85 -5.02 -1.50
N ILE A 58 8.01 -5.17 -0.48
CA ILE A 58 6.56 -4.94 -0.53
C ILE A 58 6.25 -3.66 0.23
N GLY A 59 5.60 -2.69 -0.43
CA GLY A 59 5.05 -1.52 0.22
C GLY A 59 3.71 -1.86 0.87
N TYR A 60 3.59 -1.68 2.18
CA TYR A 60 2.35 -1.99 2.90
C TYR A 60 1.80 -0.73 3.58
N VAL A 61 0.57 -0.40 3.25
CA VAL A 61 -0.25 0.61 3.96
C VAL A 61 -1.22 -0.13 4.87
N PHE A 62 -0.96 -0.07 6.17
CA PHE A 62 -1.78 -0.69 7.22
C PHE A 62 -3.03 0.14 7.51
N GLN A 63 -4.09 -0.51 7.98
CA GLN A 63 -5.34 0.14 8.40
C GLN A 63 -5.12 1.16 9.53
N ASP A 64 -4.17 0.92 10.44
CA ASP A 64 -3.79 1.79 11.54
C ASP A 64 -2.62 2.74 11.20
N PHE A 65 -2.31 2.89 9.89
CA PHE A 65 -1.25 3.72 9.31
C PHE A 65 0.17 3.29 9.67
N ALA A 66 0.41 2.65 10.80
CA ALA A 66 1.71 2.23 11.32
C ALA A 66 2.79 3.32 11.21
N LEU A 67 2.46 4.58 11.55
CA LEU A 67 3.43 5.68 11.58
C LEU A 67 4.30 5.58 12.83
N PHE A 68 5.58 5.93 12.68
CA PHE A 68 6.50 6.03 13.80
C PHE A 68 6.16 7.25 14.65
N PRO A 69 5.68 7.10 15.90
CA PRO A 69 5.14 8.22 16.68
C PRO A 69 6.21 9.21 17.19
N HIS A 70 7.47 8.79 17.21
CA HIS A 70 8.62 9.55 17.74
C HIS A 70 9.42 10.34 16.70
N ILE A 71 8.98 10.31 15.43
CA ILE A 71 9.58 11.08 14.36
C ILE A 71 8.52 11.83 13.55
N ASN A 72 8.91 12.99 12.97
CA ASN A 72 7.98 13.82 12.20
C ASN A 72 7.58 13.19 10.87
N VAL A 73 6.60 13.81 10.19
CA VAL A 73 6.07 13.36 8.90
C VAL A 73 7.17 13.17 7.86
N LYS A 74 8.07 14.15 7.70
CA LYS A 74 9.18 14.07 6.74
C LYS A 74 10.04 12.83 6.99
N LYS A 75 10.41 12.57 8.24
CA LYS A 75 11.22 11.40 8.60
C LYS A 75 10.45 10.09 8.43
N ASN A 76 9.14 10.06 8.74
CA ASN A 76 8.28 8.91 8.46
C ASN A 76 8.27 8.55 6.97
N ILE A 77 8.04 9.55 6.11
CA ILE A 77 7.99 9.36 4.65
C ILE A 77 9.35 8.87 4.11
N LEU A 78 10.44 9.48 4.56
CA LEU A 78 11.79 9.18 4.07
C LEU A 78 12.43 7.95 4.74
N PHE A 79 11.75 7.31 5.69
CA PHE A 79 12.32 6.20 6.47
C PHE A 79 12.82 5.06 5.59
N ALA A 80 12.04 4.66 4.60
CA ALA A 80 12.37 3.57 3.67
C ALA A 80 12.65 4.06 2.23
N SER A 81 12.73 5.38 2.02
CA SER A 81 12.94 5.96 0.70
C SER A 81 14.35 5.65 0.18
N LYS A 82 14.43 5.09 -1.02
CA LYS A 82 15.68 4.83 -1.73
C LYS A 82 16.30 6.11 -2.28
N ASN A 83 15.46 7.10 -2.63
CA ASN A 83 15.91 8.38 -3.20
C ASN A 83 15.20 9.56 -2.52
N LYS A 84 15.87 10.19 -1.57
CA LYS A 84 15.30 11.19 -0.65
C LYS A 84 15.02 12.56 -1.26
N ASN A 85 15.54 12.85 -2.46
CA ASN A 85 15.42 14.16 -3.11
C ASN A 85 15.00 14.03 -4.60
N SER A 86 14.23 12.99 -4.94
CA SER A 86 13.75 12.79 -6.31
C SER A 86 12.62 13.76 -6.66
N ASP A 87 12.47 14.05 -7.95
CA ASP A 87 11.29 14.75 -8.47
C ASP A 87 9.99 14.01 -8.11
N PHE A 88 10.06 12.70 -8.02
CA PHE A 88 8.94 11.87 -7.59
C PHE A 88 8.54 12.16 -6.14
N TYR A 89 9.52 12.34 -5.21
CA TYR A 89 9.22 12.76 -3.83
C TYR A 89 8.42 14.08 -3.81
N LEU A 90 8.90 15.09 -4.54
CA LEU A 90 8.22 16.39 -4.61
C LEU A 90 6.81 16.26 -5.22
N LYS A 91 6.66 15.48 -6.29
CA LYS A 91 5.39 15.20 -6.94
C LYS A 91 4.38 14.57 -5.97
N VAL A 92 4.78 13.52 -5.25
CA VAL A 92 3.88 12.79 -4.32
C VAL A 92 3.49 13.68 -3.14
N ILE A 93 4.45 14.40 -2.52
CA ILE A 93 4.19 15.32 -1.41
C ILE A 93 3.17 16.39 -1.81
N LYS A 94 3.32 17.00 -2.99
CA LYS A 94 2.40 18.02 -3.52
C LYS A 94 1.03 17.42 -3.83
N LYS A 95 0.99 16.29 -4.55
CA LYS A 95 -0.26 15.61 -4.95
C LYS A 95 -1.10 15.18 -3.74
N LEU A 96 -0.45 14.77 -2.66
CA LEU A 96 -1.09 14.36 -1.41
C LEU A 96 -1.29 15.50 -0.41
N ASN A 97 -1.01 16.76 -0.79
CA ASN A 97 -1.16 17.95 0.07
C ASN A 97 -0.44 17.81 1.42
N LEU A 98 0.83 17.35 1.41
CA LEU A 98 1.60 17.10 2.63
C LEU A 98 2.67 18.18 2.91
N GLU A 99 2.88 19.15 2.01
CA GLU A 99 3.97 20.15 2.08
C GLU A 99 3.98 20.90 3.42
N SER A 100 2.83 21.42 3.85
CA SER A 100 2.70 22.20 5.10
C SER A 100 2.73 21.34 6.38
N HIS A 101 2.75 20.00 6.24
CA HIS A 101 2.68 19.08 7.35
C HIS A 101 3.99 18.34 7.64
N LEU A 102 5.04 18.53 6.85
CA LEU A 102 6.28 17.76 6.91
C LEU A 102 7.00 17.81 8.26
N GLN A 103 6.84 18.89 9.03
CA GLN A 103 7.48 19.06 10.33
C GLN A 103 6.62 18.58 11.51
N LYS A 104 5.33 18.29 11.27
CA LYS A 104 4.42 17.83 12.32
C LYS A 104 4.75 16.42 12.77
N MET A 105 4.37 16.11 14.01
CA MET A 105 4.42 14.76 14.56
C MET A 105 3.12 14.01 14.25
N PRO A 106 3.11 12.67 14.21
CA PRO A 106 1.90 11.89 13.91
C PRO A 106 0.68 12.24 14.78
N HIS A 107 0.87 12.51 16.06
CA HIS A 107 -0.22 12.86 16.97
C HIS A 107 -0.85 14.24 16.69
N GLU A 108 -0.24 15.08 15.85
CA GLU A 108 -0.77 16.37 15.41
C GLU A 108 -1.59 16.26 14.11
N LEU A 109 -1.74 15.06 13.55
CA LEU A 109 -2.38 14.81 12.26
C LEU A 109 -3.81 14.28 12.44
N SER A 110 -4.70 14.64 11.51
CA SER A 110 -5.96 13.93 11.34
C SER A 110 -5.74 12.52 10.77
N GLY A 111 -6.74 11.63 10.91
CA GLY A 111 -6.69 10.28 10.31
C GLY A 111 -6.42 10.31 8.80
N GLY A 112 -7.07 11.22 8.07
CA GLY A 112 -6.83 11.37 6.63
C GLY A 112 -5.42 11.87 6.27
N LEU A 113 -4.81 12.71 7.13
CA LEU A 113 -3.40 13.09 6.96
C LEU A 113 -2.47 11.92 7.26
N MET A 114 -2.71 11.17 8.32
CA MET A 114 -1.93 9.96 8.65
C MET A 114 -1.99 8.93 7.51
N GLN A 115 -3.18 8.72 6.94
CA GLN A 115 -3.39 7.84 5.78
C GLN A 115 -2.54 8.27 4.58
N ARG A 116 -2.57 9.56 4.23
CA ARG A 116 -1.78 10.09 3.10
C ARG A 116 -0.27 9.99 3.35
N VAL A 117 0.18 10.19 4.59
CA VAL A 117 1.59 9.99 4.98
C VAL A 117 2.00 8.52 4.82
N ALA A 118 1.16 7.58 5.26
CA ALA A 118 1.43 6.14 5.12
C ALA A 118 1.52 5.71 3.65
N ILE A 119 0.60 6.21 2.79
CA ILE A 119 0.62 5.97 1.34
C ILE A 119 1.90 6.56 0.72
N CYS A 120 2.22 7.81 1.04
CA CYS A 120 3.44 8.46 0.56
C CYS A 120 4.69 7.65 0.91
N ARG A 121 4.80 7.18 2.16
CA ARG A 121 5.92 6.35 2.63
C ARG A 121 6.01 5.05 1.83
N ALA A 122 4.89 4.38 1.58
CA ALA A 122 4.86 3.12 0.84
C ALA A 122 5.28 3.29 -0.63
N LEU A 123 4.86 4.36 -1.30
CA LEU A 123 5.25 4.67 -2.67
C LEU A 123 6.76 4.98 -2.79
N LEU A 124 7.31 5.76 -1.86
CA LEU A 124 8.72 6.16 -1.89
C LEU A 124 9.70 5.04 -1.50
N MET A 125 9.20 3.92 -1.05
CA MET A 125 9.99 2.70 -0.87
C MET A 125 10.36 2.04 -2.21
N GLU A 126 9.71 2.45 -3.32
CA GLU A 126 9.84 1.84 -4.65
C GLU A 126 9.62 0.31 -4.61
N PRO A 127 8.44 -0.12 -4.17
CA PRO A 127 8.14 -1.53 -3.95
C PRO A 127 7.94 -2.29 -5.26
N SER A 128 8.09 -3.63 -5.20
CA SER A 128 7.74 -4.55 -6.28
C SER A 128 6.27 -4.99 -6.26
N LEU A 129 5.58 -4.77 -5.15
CA LEU A 129 4.15 -4.97 -4.93
C LEU A 129 3.68 -3.95 -3.90
N LEU A 130 2.54 -3.32 -4.16
CA LEU A 130 1.87 -2.44 -3.21
C LEU A 130 0.67 -3.14 -2.58
N ILE A 131 0.59 -3.15 -1.25
CA ILE A 131 -0.53 -3.68 -0.47
C ILE A 131 -1.19 -2.54 0.29
N LEU A 132 -2.50 -2.39 0.14
CA LEU A 132 -3.28 -1.32 0.74
C LEU A 132 -4.46 -1.92 1.52
N ASP A 133 -4.45 -1.78 2.84
CA ASP A 133 -5.54 -2.20 3.72
C ASP A 133 -6.40 -0.99 4.10
N GLU A 134 -7.61 -0.90 3.54
CA GLU A 134 -8.58 0.20 3.69
C GLU A 134 -8.01 1.60 3.40
N PRO A 135 -7.34 1.85 2.24
CA PRO A 135 -6.59 3.08 1.99
C PRO A 135 -7.42 4.34 1.87
N PHE A 136 -8.75 4.24 1.75
CA PHE A 136 -9.66 5.37 1.54
C PHE A 136 -10.59 5.64 2.73
N SER A 137 -10.57 4.80 3.78
CA SER A 137 -11.54 4.85 4.89
C SER A 137 -11.57 6.17 5.66
N ASN A 138 -10.43 6.87 5.72
CA ASN A 138 -10.27 8.12 6.47
C ASN A 138 -10.15 9.37 5.57
N LEU A 139 -10.44 9.24 4.28
CA LEU A 139 -10.30 10.32 3.31
C LEU A 139 -11.67 10.89 2.91
N ASP A 140 -11.73 12.20 2.78
CA ASP A 140 -12.82 12.85 2.07
C ASP A 140 -12.74 12.56 0.57
N TYR A 141 -13.77 12.98 -0.17
CA TYR A 141 -13.89 12.69 -1.59
C TYR A 141 -12.71 13.24 -2.42
N GLU A 142 -12.31 14.50 -2.19
CA GLU A 142 -11.23 15.14 -2.94
C GLU A 142 -9.88 14.44 -2.70
N ASN A 143 -9.55 14.17 -1.43
CA ASN A 143 -8.33 13.44 -1.08
C ASN A 143 -8.35 12.00 -1.60
N SER A 144 -9.50 11.35 -1.63
CA SER A 144 -9.65 10.01 -2.24
C SER A 144 -9.31 10.03 -3.73
N ILE A 145 -9.78 11.03 -4.50
CA ILE A 145 -9.44 11.20 -5.93
C ILE A 145 -7.94 11.43 -6.11
N ASN A 146 -7.33 12.28 -5.29
CA ASN A 146 -5.89 12.54 -5.37
C ASN A 146 -5.07 11.27 -5.11
N VAL A 147 -5.45 10.50 -4.10
CA VAL A 147 -4.80 9.20 -3.80
C VAL A 147 -5.00 8.21 -4.95
N GLN A 148 -6.23 8.06 -5.47
CA GLN A 148 -6.48 7.19 -6.62
C GLN A 148 -5.62 7.57 -7.83
N SER A 149 -5.57 8.86 -8.14
CA SER A 149 -4.80 9.38 -9.27
C SER A 149 -3.30 9.05 -9.14
N ILE A 150 -2.70 9.26 -7.96
CA ILE A 150 -1.27 8.96 -7.76
C ILE A 150 -1.00 7.45 -7.75
N LEU A 151 -1.92 6.63 -7.23
CA LEU A 151 -1.80 5.18 -7.26
C LEU A 151 -1.87 4.65 -8.69
N LYS A 152 -2.85 5.10 -9.51
CA LYS A 152 -2.97 4.71 -10.92
C LYS A 152 -1.71 5.03 -11.70
N GLU A 153 -1.23 6.26 -11.55
CA GLU A 153 -0.01 6.72 -12.21
C GLU A 153 1.19 5.86 -11.79
N TYR A 154 1.42 5.69 -10.50
CA TYR A 154 2.54 4.94 -9.98
C TYR A 154 2.55 3.48 -10.43
N ILE A 155 1.40 2.79 -10.34
CA ILE A 155 1.24 1.38 -10.73
C ILE A 155 1.49 1.19 -12.22
N SER A 156 0.97 2.09 -13.06
CA SER A 156 1.16 2.04 -14.51
C SER A 156 2.62 2.32 -14.93
N GLU A 157 3.24 3.37 -14.37
CA GLU A 157 4.61 3.76 -14.70
C GLU A 157 5.64 2.72 -14.26
N ASN A 158 5.47 2.13 -13.08
CA ASN A 158 6.42 1.16 -12.52
C ASN A 158 6.10 -0.30 -12.88
N LYS A 159 4.97 -0.55 -13.54
CA LYS A 159 4.51 -1.89 -13.95
C LYS A 159 4.52 -2.90 -12.82
N ILE A 160 4.00 -2.51 -11.65
CA ILE A 160 3.88 -3.38 -10.49
C ILE A 160 2.42 -3.73 -10.21
N PRO A 161 2.12 -4.87 -9.57
CA PRO A 161 0.78 -5.18 -9.08
C PRO A 161 0.45 -4.37 -7.81
N CYS A 162 -0.85 -4.16 -7.58
CA CYS A 162 -1.37 -3.56 -6.36
C CYS A 162 -2.50 -4.40 -5.80
N LEU A 163 -2.43 -4.79 -4.53
CA LEU A 163 -3.50 -5.46 -3.79
C LEU A 163 -4.20 -4.47 -2.87
N ILE A 164 -5.53 -4.40 -2.95
CA ILE A 164 -6.33 -3.49 -2.15
C ILE A 164 -7.42 -4.27 -1.43
N VAL A 165 -7.55 -4.06 -0.13
CA VAL A 165 -8.76 -4.41 0.65
C VAL A 165 -9.55 -3.13 0.84
N SER A 166 -10.83 -3.13 0.48
CA SER A 166 -11.74 -2.02 0.76
C SER A 166 -13.18 -2.49 0.85
N HIS A 167 -13.95 -1.86 1.74
CA HIS A 167 -15.40 -2.05 1.83
C HIS A 167 -16.16 -1.22 0.79
N ASN A 168 -15.57 -0.18 0.24
CA ASN A 168 -16.19 0.68 -0.78
C ASN A 168 -15.63 0.36 -2.17
N THR A 169 -16.20 -0.66 -2.80
CA THR A 169 -15.75 -1.14 -4.11
C THR A 169 -16.10 -0.22 -5.27
N ASN A 170 -17.04 0.72 -5.09
CA ASN A 170 -17.42 1.69 -6.11
C ASN A 170 -16.27 2.65 -6.47
N LEU A 171 -15.33 2.88 -5.55
CA LEU A 171 -14.15 3.71 -5.78
C LEU A 171 -13.21 3.14 -6.87
N PHE A 172 -13.35 1.85 -7.21
CA PHE A 172 -12.47 1.17 -8.17
C PHE A 172 -13.09 1.03 -9.56
N ASN A 173 -14.34 1.47 -9.79
CA ASN A 173 -15.02 1.34 -11.08
C ASN A 173 -14.30 2.07 -12.22
N GLU A 174 -13.47 3.07 -11.90
CA GLU A 174 -12.65 3.82 -12.86
C GLU A 174 -11.26 3.22 -13.12
N PHE A 175 -10.91 2.09 -12.50
CA PHE A 175 -9.64 1.43 -12.73
C PHE A 175 -9.75 0.52 -13.95
N SER A 176 -8.95 0.76 -14.98
CA SER A 176 -9.02 0.06 -16.26
C SER A 176 -8.60 -1.41 -16.19
N GLU A 177 -7.73 -1.75 -15.25
CA GLU A 177 -7.23 -3.12 -15.04
C GLU A 177 -7.53 -3.57 -13.60
N LEU A 178 -8.77 -3.99 -13.38
CA LEU A 178 -9.28 -4.41 -12.08
C LEU A 178 -9.53 -5.91 -12.06
N MET A 179 -8.93 -6.60 -11.10
CA MET A 179 -9.21 -8.00 -10.78
C MET A 179 -9.93 -8.08 -9.43
N ARG A 180 -11.06 -8.76 -9.36
CA ARG A 180 -11.78 -9.02 -8.10
C ARG A 180 -11.41 -10.38 -7.55
N ILE A 181 -11.03 -10.43 -6.26
CA ILE A 181 -10.62 -11.63 -5.53
C ILE A 181 -11.60 -11.81 -4.38
N GLU A 182 -12.51 -12.74 -4.52
CA GLU A 182 -13.53 -13.02 -3.50
C GLU A 182 -13.00 -14.07 -2.50
N LEU A 183 -12.97 -13.72 -1.22
CA LEU A 183 -12.72 -14.65 -0.11
C LEU A 183 -14.06 -15.14 0.45
N ARG A 184 -14.18 -16.46 0.64
CA ARG A 184 -15.38 -17.14 1.15
C ARG A 184 -15.08 -17.87 2.43
#